data_6a009e431828dc88c246f463e0552106
#
_entry.id   6a009e431828dc88c246f463e0552106
#
_cell.length_a   1.000
_cell.length_b   1.000
_cell.length_c   1.000
_cell.angle_alpha   90.00
_cell.angle_beta   90.00
_cell.angle_gamma   90.00
#
_symmetry.space_group_name_H-M   'P 1'
#
loop_
_entity.id
_entity.type
_entity.pdbx_description
1 polymer ?
#
loop_
_entity_poly.entity_id
_entity_poly.type
_entity_poly.pdbx_seq_one_letter_code
_entity_poly.pdbx_strand_id
1 'polypeptide(L)'
;MNIIEFDESGRILSVVTYFEARSILEQLYPGRLILSEDRVVSQSCDYVKANELLSRPLSPVAMRGGVLEGVPAGARVWVDEQSYLADGTEIELQIEHKGHYRIRVESWPFMDFECVYEN
;
A
#
# COMPACT_ATOMS: atom_id res chain seq x y z
N MET A 1 13.02 18.47 10.05
CA MET A 1 13.45 17.10 9.77
C MET A 1 12.36 16.13 10.20
N ASN A 2 12.01 15.22 9.31
CA ASN A 2 11.02 14.18 9.59
C ASN A 2 11.73 12.88 9.93
N ILE A 3 11.32 12.21 10.99
CA ILE A 3 11.80 10.89 11.35
C ILE A 3 10.70 9.89 11.03
N ILE A 4 11.05 8.91 10.20
CA ILE A 4 10.15 7.90 9.71
C ILE A 4 10.51 6.59 10.37
N GLU A 5 9.56 5.99 11.08
CA GLU A 5 9.68 4.63 11.57
C GLU A 5 8.98 3.71 10.58
N PHE A 6 9.65 2.62 10.19
CA PHE A 6 9.11 1.69 9.18
C PHE A 6 9.37 0.25 9.61
N ASP A 7 8.64 -0.68 9.02
CA ASP A 7 8.82 -2.11 9.25
C ASP A 7 9.72 -2.75 8.19
N GLU A 8 9.95 -4.05 8.30
CA GLU A 8 10.83 -4.79 7.38
C GLU A 8 10.33 -4.82 5.94
N SER A 9 9.02 -4.64 5.71
CA SER A 9 8.43 -4.56 4.38
C SER A 9 8.58 -3.16 3.75
N GLY A 10 9.06 -2.18 4.52
CA GLY A 10 9.17 -0.79 4.10
C GLY A 10 7.91 0.02 4.33
N ARG A 11 6.90 -0.55 4.99
CA ARG A 11 5.68 0.17 5.34
C ARG A 11 5.95 1.17 6.45
N ILE A 12 5.52 2.41 6.25
CA ILE A 12 5.72 3.48 7.22
C ILE A 12 4.74 3.29 8.39
N LEU A 13 5.29 3.20 9.60
CA LEU A 13 4.52 3.02 10.82
C LEU A 13 4.19 4.36 11.47
N SER A 14 5.13 5.30 11.44
CA SER A 14 4.92 6.64 11.99
C SER A 14 5.83 7.66 11.32
N VAL A 15 5.39 8.92 11.33
CA VAL A 15 6.16 10.07 10.87
C VAL A 15 6.12 11.13 11.96
N VAL A 16 7.27 11.55 12.44
CA VAL A 16 7.38 12.57 13.48
C VAL A 16 8.34 13.66 13.02
N THR A 17 7.92 14.91 13.18
CA THR A 17 8.76 16.05 12.83
C THR A 17 9.54 16.51 14.06
N TYR A 18 10.87 16.61 13.94
CA TYR A 18 11.76 17.06 14.99
C TYR A 18 12.68 18.16 14.49
N PHE A 19 13.11 19.00 15.44
CA PHE A 19 14.13 20.02 15.19
C PHE A 19 15.51 19.60 15.72
N GLU A 20 15.61 18.41 16.30
CA GLU A 20 16.82 17.90 16.95
C GLU A 20 17.60 16.96 16.02
N ALA A 21 18.85 16.70 16.39
CA ALA A 21 19.73 15.83 15.63
C ALA A 21 19.26 14.36 15.67
N ARG A 22 19.44 13.64 14.55
CA ARG A 22 19.06 12.23 14.41
C ARG A 22 19.66 11.34 15.51
N SER A 23 20.87 11.62 15.95
CA SER A 23 21.53 10.81 17.00
C SER A 23 20.74 10.78 18.31
N ILE A 24 20.06 11.86 18.66
CA ILE A 24 19.19 11.90 19.83
C ILE A 24 17.97 11.02 19.64
N LEU A 25 17.41 11.02 18.43
CA LEU A 25 16.22 10.22 18.11
C LEU A 25 16.52 8.73 18.07
N GLU A 26 17.70 8.33 17.64
CA GLU A 26 18.15 6.94 17.69
C GLU A 26 18.26 6.42 19.12
N GLN A 27 18.61 7.30 20.07
CA GLN A 27 18.62 6.95 21.50
C GLN A 27 17.19 6.78 22.05
N LEU A 28 16.23 7.56 21.55
CA LEU A 28 14.83 7.45 21.97
C LEU A 28 14.13 6.21 21.38
N TYR A 29 14.60 5.73 20.24
CA TYR A 29 14.02 4.59 19.53
C TYR A 29 15.05 3.50 19.26
N PRO A 30 15.70 2.93 20.29
CA PRO A 30 16.73 1.92 20.08
C PRO A 30 16.15 0.65 19.46
N GLY A 31 16.86 0.09 18.49
CA GLY A 31 16.48 -1.15 17.84
C GLY A 31 15.34 -1.02 16.82
N ARG A 32 14.87 0.19 16.53
CA ARG A 32 13.84 0.44 15.54
C ARG A 32 14.44 0.83 14.19
N LEU A 33 13.72 0.48 13.12
CA LEU A 33 14.09 0.90 11.77
C LEU A 33 13.61 2.34 11.59
N ILE A 34 14.54 3.27 11.44
CA ILE A 34 14.24 4.69 11.28
C ILE A 34 15.02 5.31 10.13
N LEU A 35 14.40 6.30 9.50
CA LEU A 35 14.97 7.08 8.41
C LEU A 35 14.69 8.56 8.64
N SER A 36 15.67 9.39 8.40
CA SER A 36 15.57 10.86 8.49
C SER A 36 15.38 11.44 7.09
N GLU A 37 14.37 12.32 6.92
CA GLU A 37 14.06 12.91 5.64
C GLU A 37 13.54 14.34 5.80
N ASP A 38 13.94 15.26 4.91
CA ASP A 38 13.55 16.66 5.00
C ASP A 38 12.29 17.00 4.20
N ARG A 39 11.88 16.13 3.28
CA ARG A 39 10.66 16.36 2.49
C ARG A 39 9.40 15.92 3.22
N VAL A 40 8.25 16.38 2.71
CA VAL A 40 6.96 15.93 3.21
C VAL A 40 6.79 14.44 2.94
N VAL A 41 6.36 13.71 3.96
CA VAL A 41 6.18 12.25 3.92
C VAL A 41 4.70 11.92 4.06
N SER A 42 4.18 11.09 3.17
CA SER A 42 2.82 10.56 3.25
C SER A 42 2.88 9.09 3.66
N GLN A 43 2.29 8.75 4.80
CA GLN A 43 2.26 7.38 5.29
C GLN A 43 1.53 6.43 4.34
N SER A 44 0.54 6.93 3.60
CA SER A 44 -0.25 6.13 2.66
C SER A 44 0.35 6.05 1.26
N CYS A 45 1.13 7.06 0.84
CA CYS A 45 1.63 7.17 -0.54
C CYS A 45 3.12 6.87 -0.68
N ASP A 46 3.87 6.85 0.42
CA ASP A 46 5.31 6.62 0.43
C ASP A 46 5.66 5.32 1.15
N TYR A 47 6.84 4.80 0.86
CA TYR A 47 7.39 3.64 1.53
C TYR A 47 8.92 3.71 1.54
N VAL A 48 9.56 2.86 2.34
CA VAL A 48 11.02 2.82 2.47
C VAL A 48 11.54 1.55 1.80
N LYS A 49 12.54 1.70 0.94
CA LYS A 49 13.23 0.59 0.29
C LYS A 49 14.72 0.89 0.23
N ALA A 50 15.55 -0.04 0.70
CA ALA A 50 17.01 0.13 0.72
C ALA A 50 17.45 1.44 1.39
N ASN A 51 16.84 1.80 2.51
CA ASN A 51 17.05 3.04 3.26
C ASN A 51 16.74 4.33 2.47
N GLU A 52 15.92 4.23 1.45
CA GLU A 52 15.44 5.37 0.69
C GLU A 52 13.93 5.51 0.80
N LEU A 53 13.48 6.76 0.92
CA LEU A 53 12.06 7.09 0.89
C LEU A 53 11.61 7.23 -0.54
N LEU A 54 10.70 6.37 -0.97
CA LEU A 54 10.19 6.33 -2.34
C LEU A 54 8.67 6.48 -2.33
N SER A 55 8.13 6.98 -3.45
CA SER A 55 6.69 6.99 -3.65
C SER A 55 6.22 5.59 -4.04
N ARG A 56 5.09 5.15 -3.48
CA ARG A 56 4.51 3.87 -3.85
C ARG A 56 4.11 3.88 -5.32
N PRO A 57 4.46 2.85 -6.11
CA PRO A 57 4.09 2.80 -7.52
C PRO A 57 2.57 2.66 -7.69
N LEU A 58 2.05 3.14 -8.81
CA LEU A 58 0.64 2.98 -9.13
C LEU A 58 0.29 1.51 -9.33
N SER A 59 -0.94 1.15 -8.96
CA SER A 59 -1.42 -0.22 -9.14
C SER A 59 -1.42 -0.61 -10.62
N PRO A 60 -0.96 -1.83 -10.97
CA PRO A 60 -1.05 -2.34 -12.33
C PRO A 60 -2.46 -2.87 -12.67
N VAL A 61 -3.38 -2.83 -11.73
CA VAL A 61 -4.71 -3.44 -11.85
C VAL A 61 -5.63 -2.57 -12.70
N ALA A 62 -6.39 -3.20 -13.58
CA ALA A 62 -7.46 -2.56 -14.35
C ALA A 62 -8.72 -3.44 -14.35
N MET A 63 -9.88 -2.80 -14.38
CA MET A 63 -11.17 -3.48 -14.51
C MET A 63 -11.69 -3.29 -15.93
N ARG A 64 -11.98 -4.40 -16.61
CA ARG A 64 -12.57 -4.38 -17.95
C ARG A 64 -13.70 -5.39 -18.03
N GLY A 65 -14.95 -4.89 -18.18
CA GLY A 65 -16.10 -5.74 -18.41
C GLY A 65 -16.31 -6.86 -17.39
N GLY A 66 -16.04 -6.61 -16.12
CA GLY A 66 -16.16 -7.61 -15.07
C GLY A 66 -14.93 -8.49 -14.88
N VAL A 67 -13.84 -8.18 -15.58
CA VAL A 67 -12.56 -8.90 -15.43
C VAL A 67 -11.52 -7.96 -14.82
N LEU A 68 -10.88 -8.40 -13.74
CA LEU A 68 -9.73 -7.73 -13.16
C LEU A 68 -8.46 -8.22 -13.84
N GLU A 69 -7.75 -7.31 -14.49
CA GLU A 69 -6.49 -7.58 -15.19
C GLU A 69 -5.31 -7.02 -14.40
N GLY A 70 -4.15 -7.63 -14.56
CA GLY A 70 -2.90 -7.13 -13.97
C GLY A 70 -2.79 -7.31 -12.47
N VAL A 71 -3.57 -8.19 -11.87
CA VAL A 71 -3.55 -8.45 -10.43
C VAL A 71 -2.32 -9.29 -10.10
N PRO A 72 -1.38 -8.78 -9.26
CA PRO A 72 -0.20 -9.56 -8.90
C PRO A 72 -0.54 -10.78 -8.05
N ALA A 73 0.26 -11.83 -8.17
CA ALA A 73 0.14 -13.00 -7.30
C ALA A 73 0.34 -12.60 -5.84
N GLY A 74 -0.51 -13.11 -4.95
CA GLY A 74 -0.47 -12.79 -3.53
C GLY A 74 -1.19 -11.50 -3.16
N ALA A 75 -1.72 -10.76 -4.13
CA ALA A 75 -2.55 -9.59 -3.85
C ALA A 75 -3.85 -10.00 -3.16
N ARG A 76 -4.34 -9.14 -2.27
CA ARG A 76 -5.65 -9.34 -1.63
C ARG A 76 -6.69 -8.56 -2.41
N VAL A 77 -7.70 -9.28 -2.88
CA VAL A 77 -8.82 -8.71 -3.64
C VAL A 77 -10.06 -8.69 -2.76
N TRP A 78 -10.68 -7.52 -2.63
CA TRP A 78 -11.91 -7.34 -1.88
C TRP A 78 -13.06 -7.07 -2.84
N VAL A 79 -14.14 -7.83 -2.68
CA VAL A 79 -15.44 -7.56 -3.32
C VAL A 79 -16.41 -7.30 -2.18
N ASP A 80 -16.74 -6.02 -1.96
CA ASP A 80 -17.43 -5.55 -0.76
C ASP A 80 -16.71 -6.02 0.51
N GLU A 81 -17.30 -6.90 1.31
CA GLU A 81 -16.73 -7.41 2.56
C GLU A 81 -15.99 -8.74 2.41
N GLN A 82 -16.05 -9.37 1.23
CA GLN A 82 -15.39 -10.65 0.99
C GLN A 82 -14.01 -10.43 0.38
N SER A 83 -13.03 -11.23 0.80
CA SER A 83 -11.67 -11.11 0.29
C SER A 83 -11.13 -12.45 -0.22
N TYR A 84 -10.23 -12.35 -1.21
CA TYR A 84 -9.57 -13.48 -1.85
C TYR A 84 -8.09 -13.17 -2.03
N LEU A 85 -7.27 -14.21 -2.07
CA LEU A 85 -5.87 -14.08 -2.46
C LEU A 85 -5.74 -14.39 -3.96
N ALA A 86 -5.10 -13.48 -4.69
CA ALA A 86 -4.86 -13.65 -6.11
C ALA A 86 -3.71 -14.61 -6.39
N ASP A 87 -3.79 -15.33 -7.49
CA ASP A 87 -2.75 -16.26 -7.94
C ASP A 87 -1.90 -15.71 -9.10
N GLY A 88 -2.13 -14.47 -9.51
CA GLY A 88 -1.42 -13.82 -10.62
C GLY A 88 -2.14 -13.92 -11.96
N THR A 89 -3.26 -14.63 -12.04
CA THR A 89 -4.07 -14.72 -13.24
C THR A 89 -5.19 -13.68 -13.23
N GLU A 90 -5.84 -13.47 -14.37
CA GLU A 90 -7.03 -12.64 -14.48
C GLU A 90 -8.14 -13.16 -13.57
N ILE A 91 -8.91 -12.25 -12.99
CA ILE A 91 -10.01 -12.58 -12.11
C ILE A 91 -11.31 -12.17 -12.79
N GLU A 92 -12.13 -13.14 -13.14
CA GLU A 92 -13.47 -12.91 -13.66
C GLU A 92 -14.45 -12.84 -12.48
N LEU A 93 -15.16 -11.70 -12.37
CA LEU A 93 -16.14 -11.54 -11.31
C LEU A 93 -17.43 -12.27 -11.68
N GLN A 94 -17.75 -13.30 -10.89
CA GLN A 94 -18.99 -14.06 -11.03
C GLN A 94 -19.98 -13.60 -9.97
N ILE A 95 -20.74 -12.56 -10.28
CA ILE A 95 -21.70 -11.96 -9.37
C ILE A 95 -23.10 -12.28 -9.86
N GLU A 96 -23.89 -12.97 -9.02
CA GLU A 96 -25.22 -13.43 -9.38
C GLU A 96 -26.29 -12.34 -9.31
N HIS A 97 -26.11 -11.39 -8.39
CA HIS A 97 -27.11 -10.34 -8.15
C HIS A 97 -26.73 -9.04 -8.81
N LYS A 98 -27.71 -8.34 -9.34
CA LYS A 98 -27.51 -6.99 -9.87
C LYS A 98 -27.25 -6.01 -8.73
N GLY A 99 -26.43 -5.02 -8.98
CA GLY A 99 -26.11 -3.98 -8.01
C GLY A 99 -24.74 -3.39 -8.22
N HIS A 100 -24.33 -2.58 -7.26
CA HIS A 100 -23.02 -1.94 -7.23
C HIS A 100 -22.14 -2.66 -6.22
N TYR A 101 -20.92 -3.00 -6.64
CA TYR A 101 -19.96 -3.71 -5.82
C TYR A 101 -18.68 -2.91 -5.73
N ARG A 102 -18.19 -2.74 -4.51
CA ARG A 102 -16.92 -2.04 -4.28
C ARG A 102 -15.78 -3.05 -4.41
N ILE A 103 -14.88 -2.77 -5.35
CA ILE A 103 -13.72 -3.60 -5.62
C ILE A 103 -12.49 -2.88 -5.12
N ARG A 104 -11.66 -3.58 -4.34
CA ARG A 104 -10.37 -3.07 -3.87
C ARG A 104 -9.32 -4.14 -4.03
N VAL A 105 -8.13 -3.76 -4.51
CA VAL A 105 -7.00 -4.66 -4.64
C VAL A 105 -5.81 -4.07 -3.89
N GLU A 106 -5.29 -4.82 -2.94
CA GLU A 106 -4.11 -4.46 -2.15
C GLU A 106 -2.95 -5.35 -2.54
N SER A 107 -1.84 -4.74 -2.99
CA SER A 107 -0.61 -5.45 -3.33
C SER A 107 0.58 -4.57 -2.99
N TRP A 108 1.18 -4.79 -1.83
CA TRP A 108 2.34 -4.02 -1.38
C TRP A 108 3.54 -4.22 -2.33
N PRO A 109 4.30 -3.20 -2.74
CA PRO A 109 4.21 -1.79 -2.33
C PRO A 109 3.33 -0.91 -3.22
N PHE A 110 2.59 -1.48 -4.17
CA PHE A 110 1.70 -0.73 -5.05
C PHE A 110 0.64 0.04 -4.27
N MET A 111 0.23 1.18 -4.80
CA MET A 111 -0.96 1.88 -4.31
C MET A 111 -2.16 0.97 -4.45
N ASP A 112 -3.13 1.09 -3.53
CA ASP A 112 -4.36 0.31 -3.61
C ASP A 112 -5.16 0.71 -4.85
N PHE A 113 -5.76 -0.29 -5.50
CA PHE A 113 -6.71 -0.07 -6.58
C PHE A 113 -8.12 -0.15 -6.02
N GLU A 114 -8.96 0.82 -6.38
CA GLU A 114 -10.36 0.83 -5.99
C GLU A 114 -11.24 1.22 -7.17
N CYS A 115 -12.37 0.54 -7.32
CA CYS A 115 -13.40 0.92 -8.27
C CYS A 115 -14.76 0.40 -7.81
N VAL A 116 -15.82 0.87 -8.46
CA VAL A 116 -17.17 0.35 -8.28
C VAL A 116 -17.54 -0.41 -9.55
N TYR A 117 -17.90 -1.68 -9.38
CA TYR A 117 -18.37 -2.52 -10.47
C TYR A 117 -19.90 -2.57 -10.42
N GLU A 118 -20.51 -2.24 -11.55
CA GLU A 118 -21.97 -2.31 -11.73
C GLU A 118 -22.32 -3.56 -12.52
N ASN A 119 -23.06 -4.45 -11.86
CA ASN A 119 -23.50 -5.70 -12.47
C ASN A 119 -24.89 -5.55 -13.08
#